data_67b0fac6a1dd29e832e7f60c4dcda38c
#
_entry.id   67b0fac6a1dd29e832e7f60c4dcda38c
#
_cell.length_a   1.000
_cell.length_b   1.000
_cell.length_c   1.000
_cell.angle_alpha   90.00
_cell.angle_beta   90.00
_cell.angle_gamma   90.00
#
_symmetry.space_group_name_H-M   'P 1'
#
loop_
_entity.id
_entity.type
_entity.pdbx_description
1 polymer ?
#
loop_
_entity_poly.entity_id
_entity_poly.type
_entity_poly.pdbx_seq_one_letter_code
_entity_poly.pdbx_strand_id
1 'polypeptide(L)'
;MASDCKDYDFVGSYDNQRISTINAERSVNVFEYLDANGKRPKAMISTSGLIDSALDFTPETGGSRATFVFNNGIYQVFGASLYLITGTLGSLTKTLLGTLVTASGYVGVDANQYQVIFVDGVEGYIWDINATTFAQITDVGFPANPIDVCYLDGFFLVAAGGTNNFYLSSLNQGMVWSGGSATFTAVAATXILTLSTSNANFQTGVPVTFTTTGTLPAPLNTTTTYYVIMIGTPATNPGTIKLATSYQNAIAGIAIDITTAGAPTNTILVSGQLQXGSITSHPGTIVACRTLHRRIFLFSQYYTEVWENAGLGTNLPFRRNNSLLMEVGTPAIGSVAVGFDRMFFLAQDRDGLAGVMEVKGTESLPVSNRALDYQLAQYAAEFGVSDARGILIKENGLIFYRLNFTAANHTFVLNVSMSTSESPKWHEEEVINGDRHPAQTHAYFAGVNFYGDFEKALFYIVSDQVTTNNGERIRRMRIGRQMSPEGYKRLRIDRWQLDLLQGALSTGVLGFTPDHGLDNILTIPYAPNAQPTVYLSVSKDGGQSYGNNLHATMGKTGERTHRTVWRKIGTTPRGQGFVPRVEFFSEIPFIILGASWNFEILPE
;
A
#
# COMPACT_ATOMS: atom_id res chain seq x y z
N MET A 1 16.92 -4.43 53.95
CA MET A 1 17.71 -4.98 52.83
C MET A 1 17.33 -4.26 51.56
N ALA A 2 18.33 -3.94 50.74
CA ALA A 2 18.02 -3.34 49.44
C ALA A 2 17.25 -4.35 48.60
N SER A 3 16.21 -3.91 47.91
CA SER A 3 15.47 -4.80 47.04
C SER A 3 16.35 -5.23 45.86
N ASP A 4 16.18 -6.48 45.45
CA ASP A 4 16.94 -6.99 44.31
C ASP A 4 16.46 -6.30 43.03
N CYS A 5 17.38 -6.12 42.10
CA CYS A 5 17.07 -5.57 40.79
C CYS A 5 16.41 -6.65 39.95
N LYS A 6 15.28 -6.37 39.38
CA LYS A 6 14.51 -7.31 38.56
C LYS A 6 14.23 -6.73 37.18
N ASP A 7 14.07 -7.60 36.22
CA ASP A 7 13.67 -7.16 34.89
C ASP A 7 12.26 -6.61 34.91
N TYR A 8 12.05 -5.56 34.16
CA TYR A 8 10.73 -5.00 33.89
C TYR A 8 10.35 -5.33 32.44
N ASP A 9 9.19 -5.90 32.25
CA ASP A 9 8.71 -6.27 30.92
C ASP A 9 8.20 -5.02 30.20
N PHE A 10 9.11 -4.31 29.55
CA PHE A 10 8.84 -2.98 29.01
C PHE A 10 8.71 -2.97 27.49
N VAL A 11 9.50 -3.76 26.78
CA VAL A 11 9.49 -3.79 25.32
C VAL A 11 8.20 -4.43 24.84
N GLY A 12 7.53 -3.79 23.86
CA GLY A 12 6.29 -4.35 23.37
C GLY A 12 5.65 -3.49 22.29
N SER A 13 4.41 -3.83 21.97
CA SER A 13 3.66 -3.22 20.89
C SER A 13 2.39 -2.56 21.43
N TYR A 14 1.58 -2.03 20.51
CA TYR A 14 0.35 -1.35 20.85
C TYR A 14 -0.67 -2.35 21.41
N ASP A 15 -1.17 -2.05 22.60
CA ASP A 15 -2.25 -2.85 23.22
C ASP A 15 -3.01 -1.95 24.21
N ASN A 16 -3.43 -0.77 23.73
CA ASN A 16 -4.13 0.19 24.56
C ASN A 16 -5.61 -0.19 24.60
N GLN A 17 -5.98 -0.94 25.61
CA GLN A 17 -7.29 -1.54 25.72
C GLN A 17 -8.37 -0.51 26.00
N ARG A 18 -9.62 -0.90 25.73
CA ARG A 18 -10.78 -0.08 25.99
C ARG A 18 -10.79 0.47 27.43
N ILE A 19 -10.39 -0.37 28.36
CA ILE A 19 -10.21 0.06 29.76
C ILE A 19 -8.70 0.07 30.01
N SER A 20 -8.13 1.26 30.15
CA SER A 20 -6.68 1.41 30.24
C SER A 20 -6.08 0.68 31.44
N THR A 21 -6.87 0.51 32.52
CA THR A 21 -6.37 -0.21 33.68
C THR A 21 -6.15 -1.69 33.41
N ILE A 22 -6.74 -2.24 32.32
CA ILE A 22 -6.40 -3.58 31.89
C ILE A 22 -5.05 -3.56 31.19
N ASN A 23 -4.88 -2.67 30.24
CA ASN A 23 -3.59 -2.47 29.57
C ASN A 23 -3.62 -1.14 28.83
N ALA A 24 -2.55 -0.36 29.01
CA ALA A 24 -2.43 0.95 28.38
C ALA A 24 -1.21 1.03 27.45
N GLU A 25 -0.70 -0.09 27.01
CA GLU A 25 0.54 -0.13 26.22
C GLU A 25 0.41 0.63 24.90
N ARG A 26 1.39 1.48 24.66
CA ARG A 26 1.51 2.20 23.39
C ARG A 26 2.97 2.23 22.96
N SER A 27 3.19 2.18 21.65
CA SER A 27 4.50 2.38 21.04
C SER A 27 4.30 3.39 19.92
N VAL A 28 4.91 4.55 20.05
CA VAL A 28 4.74 5.63 19.08
C VAL A 28 6.12 5.96 18.50
N ASN A 29 6.26 5.79 17.19
CA ASN A 29 7.49 6.05 16.45
C ASN A 29 8.65 5.18 16.92
N VAL A 30 8.33 4.05 17.54
CA VAL A 30 9.26 2.95 17.85
C VAL A 30 8.50 1.65 17.60
N PHE A 31 9.22 0.62 17.18
CA PHE A 31 8.59 -0.65 16.90
C PHE A 31 9.37 -1.80 17.53
N GLU A 32 8.65 -2.87 17.82
CA GLU A 32 9.20 -4.05 18.47
C GLU A 32 9.96 -4.91 17.45
N TYR A 33 11.17 -5.31 17.83
CA TYR A 33 12.04 -6.15 17.02
C TYR A 33 12.37 -7.40 17.82
N LEU A 34 12.25 -8.56 17.20
CA LEU A 34 12.43 -9.85 17.87
C LEU A 34 13.56 -10.62 17.23
N ASP A 35 14.40 -11.23 18.07
CA ASP A 35 15.41 -12.18 17.64
C ASP A 35 15.58 -13.23 18.74
N ALA A 36 14.92 -14.37 18.56
CA ALA A 36 14.89 -15.40 19.57
C ALA A 36 16.29 -15.97 19.88
N ASN A 37 17.20 -15.87 18.93
CA ASN A 37 18.55 -16.40 19.11
C ASN A 37 19.53 -15.38 19.65
N GLY A 38 19.10 -14.15 19.82
CA GLY A 38 19.96 -13.10 20.33
C GLY A 38 20.14 -13.17 21.83
N LYS A 39 21.17 -12.50 22.31
CA LYS A 39 21.39 -12.38 23.74
C LYS A 39 20.23 -11.66 24.42
N ARG A 40 19.65 -10.69 23.72
CA ARG A 40 18.42 -10.04 24.15
C ARG A 40 17.37 -10.36 23.08
N PRO A 41 16.34 -11.12 23.44
CA PRO A 41 15.41 -11.60 22.43
C PRO A 41 14.50 -10.55 21.82
N LYS A 42 14.40 -9.37 22.45
CA LYS A 42 13.58 -8.31 21.87
C LYS A 42 14.13 -6.94 22.21
N ALA A 43 13.83 -5.99 21.36
CA ALA A 43 14.23 -4.60 21.50
C ALA A 43 13.17 -3.72 20.86
N MET A 44 13.29 -2.41 21.06
CA MET A 44 12.47 -1.47 20.31
C MET A 44 13.39 -0.56 19.52
N ILE A 45 13.06 -0.38 18.26
CA ILE A 45 13.87 0.38 17.32
C ILE A 45 13.08 1.60 16.85
N SER A 46 13.73 2.75 16.79
CA SER A 46 13.11 3.97 16.30
C SER A 46 12.78 3.84 14.81
N THR A 47 11.63 4.42 14.42
CA THR A 47 11.17 4.37 13.03
C THR A 47 12.00 5.28 12.15
N SER A 48 11.94 5.03 10.84
CA SER A 48 12.64 5.84 9.85
C SER A 48 12.11 7.26 9.80
N GLY A 49 12.97 8.18 9.44
CA GLY A 49 12.58 9.55 9.18
C GLY A 49 12.36 9.80 7.69
N LEU A 50 12.09 11.05 7.38
CA LEU A 50 11.80 11.50 6.03
C LEU A 50 12.68 12.65 5.65
N ILE A 51 13.11 12.68 4.38
CA ILE A 51 13.82 13.81 3.83
C ILE A 51 13.16 14.20 2.51
N ASP A 52 13.05 15.50 2.25
CA ASP A 52 12.45 16.00 1.01
C ASP A 52 13.27 15.52 -0.18
N SER A 53 12.58 14.98 -1.19
CA SER A 53 13.25 14.52 -2.40
C SER A 53 13.81 15.68 -3.25
N ALA A 54 13.45 16.90 -2.93
CA ALA A 54 13.79 18.11 -3.67
C ALA A 54 13.06 18.26 -5.00
N LEU A 55 12.12 17.39 -5.31
CA LEU A 55 11.24 17.59 -6.46
C LEU A 55 10.21 18.66 -6.15
N ASP A 56 10.06 19.61 -7.05
CA ASP A 56 9.14 20.75 -6.88
C ASP A 56 7.94 20.58 -7.77
N PHE A 57 6.78 20.35 -7.17
CA PHE A 57 5.54 20.13 -7.91
C PHE A 57 4.66 21.40 -7.99
N THR A 58 5.21 22.55 -7.65
CA THR A 58 4.48 23.81 -7.83
C THR A 58 3.92 23.88 -9.25
N PRO A 59 2.65 24.27 -9.47
CA PRO A 59 1.74 24.94 -8.52
C PRO A 59 0.77 24.01 -7.79
N GLU A 60 1.06 22.69 -7.75
CA GLU A 60 0.16 21.78 -7.06
C GLU A 60 0.19 22.05 -5.56
N THR A 61 -0.97 21.95 -4.92
CA THR A 61 -1.07 22.23 -3.49
C THR A 61 -1.65 21.09 -2.68
N GLY A 62 -2.33 20.14 -3.29
CA GLY A 62 -2.96 19.03 -2.57
C GLY A 62 -2.05 17.83 -2.45
N GLY A 63 -2.47 16.88 -1.65
CA GLY A 63 -1.71 15.68 -1.37
C GLY A 63 -1.70 14.67 -2.52
N SER A 64 -0.91 13.64 -2.32
CA SER A 64 -0.75 12.57 -3.31
C SER A 64 -2.03 11.78 -3.48
N ARG A 65 -2.42 11.58 -4.73
CA ARG A 65 -3.60 10.79 -5.08
C ARG A 65 -3.23 9.39 -5.54
N ALA A 66 -2.04 9.23 -6.14
CA ALA A 66 -1.55 7.93 -6.60
C ALA A 66 -0.06 8.02 -6.85
N THR A 67 0.63 6.92 -6.58
CA THR A 67 2.03 6.74 -6.91
C THR A 67 2.18 5.32 -7.44
N PHE A 68 2.79 5.18 -8.62
CA PHE A 68 2.85 3.87 -9.29
C PHE A 68 4.16 3.75 -10.03
N VAL A 69 4.88 2.65 -9.81
CA VAL A 69 6.17 2.40 -10.46
C VAL A 69 5.96 1.49 -11.66
N PHE A 70 6.46 1.92 -12.82
CA PHE A 70 6.36 1.12 -14.03
C PHE A 70 7.44 1.56 -15.00
N ASN A 71 8.12 0.60 -15.61
CA ASN A 71 9.05 0.83 -16.72
C ASN A 71 10.08 1.92 -16.40
N ASN A 72 10.76 1.76 -15.26
CA ASN A 72 11.86 2.65 -14.84
C ASN A 72 11.43 4.07 -14.55
N GLY A 73 10.21 4.24 -14.11
CA GLY A 73 9.72 5.55 -13.72
C GLY A 73 8.66 5.46 -12.64
N ILE A 74 8.40 6.57 -11.98
CA ILE A 74 7.31 6.71 -11.03
C ILE A 74 6.24 7.60 -11.66
N TYR A 75 5.01 7.10 -11.69
CA TYR A 75 3.86 7.89 -12.12
C TYR A 75 3.19 8.43 -10.89
N GLN A 76 3.10 9.76 -10.80
CA GLN A 76 2.66 10.46 -9.59
C GLN A 76 1.55 11.43 -9.92
N VAL A 77 0.43 11.35 -9.19
CA VAL A 77 -0.68 12.28 -9.36
C VAL A 77 -0.76 13.19 -8.14
N PHE A 78 -0.58 14.49 -8.36
CA PHE A 78 -0.86 15.54 -7.39
C PHE A 78 -1.92 16.46 -8.00
N GLY A 79 -3.00 16.70 -7.26
CA GLY A 79 -4.07 17.50 -7.81
C GLY A 79 -4.61 16.86 -9.09
N ALA A 80 -4.77 17.66 -10.14
CA ALA A 80 -5.23 17.17 -11.43
C ALA A 80 -4.09 16.78 -12.36
N SER A 81 -2.84 16.81 -11.90
CA SER A 81 -1.68 16.66 -12.77
C SER A 81 -1.01 15.31 -12.60
N LEU A 82 -0.68 14.69 -13.72
CA LEU A 82 0.08 13.44 -13.76
C LEU A 82 1.52 13.74 -14.17
N TYR A 83 2.45 13.34 -13.31
CA TYR A 83 3.90 13.50 -13.58
C TYR A 83 4.56 12.14 -13.71
N LEU A 84 5.61 12.11 -14.54
CA LEU A 84 6.53 10.97 -14.60
C LEU A 84 7.85 11.39 -13.99
N ILE A 85 8.29 10.65 -12.97
CA ILE A 85 9.54 10.90 -12.28
C ILE A 85 10.55 9.84 -12.74
N THR A 86 11.70 10.28 -13.23
CA THR A 86 12.75 9.38 -13.73
C THR A 86 14.10 9.81 -13.21
N GLY A 87 15.10 8.97 -13.44
CA GLY A 87 16.47 9.28 -13.07
C GLY A 87 16.97 8.45 -11.92
N THR A 88 18.03 8.93 -11.29
CA THR A 88 18.65 8.27 -10.15
C THR A 88 18.62 9.19 -8.95
N LEU A 89 18.86 8.61 -7.77
CA LEU A 89 18.82 9.36 -6.54
C LEU A 89 19.84 10.50 -6.59
N GLY A 90 19.39 11.70 -6.24
CA GLY A 90 20.20 12.89 -6.34
C GLY A 90 20.11 13.57 -7.69
N SER A 91 19.50 12.94 -8.66
CA SER A 91 19.38 13.46 -10.02
C SER A 91 18.01 13.12 -10.61
N LEU A 92 16.99 13.13 -9.77
CA LEU A 92 15.62 12.86 -10.21
C LEU A 92 15.06 14.04 -10.98
N THR A 93 14.30 13.74 -12.02
CA THR A 93 13.59 14.77 -12.79
C THR A 93 12.13 14.38 -12.91
N LYS A 94 11.28 15.37 -13.14
CA LYS A 94 9.87 15.14 -13.35
C LYS A 94 9.41 15.76 -14.65
N THR A 95 8.46 15.12 -15.29
CA THR A 95 7.87 15.57 -16.54
C THR A 95 6.34 15.55 -16.37
N LEU A 96 5.69 16.66 -16.68
CA LEU A 96 4.22 16.68 -16.68
C LEU A 96 3.73 15.93 -17.91
N LEU A 97 2.93 14.87 -17.70
CA LEU A 97 2.40 14.08 -18.81
C LEU A 97 1.01 14.52 -19.26
N GLY A 98 0.20 15.01 -18.34
CA GLY A 98 -1.14 15.42 -18.67
C GLY A 98 -1.95 15.77 -17.44
N THR A 99 -3.24 16.04 -17.66
CA THR A 99 -4.13 16.44 -16.58
C THR A 99 -5.38 15.57 -16.56
N LEU A 100 -5.89 15.37 -15.36
CA LEU A 100 -7.13 14.65 -15.12
C LEU A 100 -8.27 15.64 -14.95
N VAL A 101 -9.50 15.17 -15.15
CA VAL A 101 -10.67 16.03 -15.01
C VAL A 101 -10.99 16.32 -13.55
N THR A 102 -10.57 15.46 -12.63
CA THR A 102 -10.75 15.69 -11.20
C THR A 102 -9.45 16.16 -10.58
N ALA A 103 -9.55 16.81 -9.40
CA ALA A 103 -8.39 17.36 -8.72
C ALA A 103 -8.19 16.76 -7.33
N SER A 104 -9.08 15.90 -6.86
CA SER A 104 -8.96 15.30 -5.53
C SER A 104 -9.57 13.90 -5.53
N GLY A 105 -9.20 13.12 -4.54
CA GLY A 105 -9.74 11.79 -4.34
C GLY A 105 -8.80 10.71 -4.85
N TYR A 106 -9.20 9.48 -4.59
CA TYR A 106 -8.44 8.29 -4.97
C TYR A 106 -8.34 8.16 -6.48
N VAL A 107 -7.15 7.77 -6.96
CA VAL A 107 -6.93 7.45 -8.37
C VAL A 107 -6.43 6.03 -8.44
N GLY A 108 -7.13 5.18 -9.19
CA GLY A 108 -6.69 3.80 -9.43
C GLY A 108 -5.71 3.77 -10.58
N VAL A 109 -4.69 2.91 -10.47
CA VAL A 109 -3.64 2.81 -11.49
C VAL A 109 -3.25 1.35 -11.66
N ASP A 110 -3.05 0.93 -12.91
CA ASP A 110 -2.37 -0.33 -13.21
C ASP A 110 -1.76 -0.21 -14.60
N ALA A 111 -1.10 -1.28 -15.05
CA ALA A 111 -0.39 -1.23 -16.33
C ALA A 111 -0.44 -2.59 -17.03
N ASN A 112 -0.46 -2.55 -18.35
CA ASN A 112 -0.15 -3.70 -19.18
C ASN A 112 1.30 -3.56 -19.71
N GLN A 113 1.62 -4.17 -20.82
CA GLN A 113 3.01 -4.21 -21.28
C GLN A 113 3.53 -2.84 -21.71
N TYR A 114 2.65 -1.96 -22.19
CA TYR A 114 3.10 -0.67 -22.72
C TYR A 114 2.14 0.49 -22.40
N GLN A 115 1.10 0.23 -21.63
CA GLN A 115 0.12 1.28 -21.27
C GLN A 115 -0.04 1.33 -19.77
N VAL A 116 -0.17 2.53 -19.24
CA VAL A 116 -0.55 2.76 -17.84
C VAL A 116 -1.94 3.39 -17.84
N ILE A 117 -2.85 2.78 -17.09
CA ILE A 117 -4.23 3.26 -17.01
C ILE A 117 -4.47 3.95 -15.68
N PHE A 118 -5.17 5.08 -15.72
CA PHE A 118 -5.55 5.86 -14.53
C PHE A 118 -7.06 6.03 -14.55
N VAL A 119 -7.70 5.79 -13.41
CA VAL A 119 -9.13 6.05 -13.27
C VAL A 119 -9.33 6.94 -12.05
N ASP A 120 -10.10 8.02 -12.21
CA ASP A 120 -10.19 9.05 -11.19
C ASP A 120 -11.60 9.20 -10.60
N GLY A 121 -12.46 8.23 -10.84
CA GLY A 121 -13.84 8.27 -10.36
C GLY A 121 -14.81 8.91 -11.33
N VAL A 122 -14.31 9.65 -12.30
CA VAL A 122 -15.13 10.31 -13.33
C VAL A 122 -14.73 9.82 -14.72
N GLU A 123 -13.43 9.79 -15.01
CA GLU A 123 -12.93 9.40 -16.31
C GLU A 123 -11.78 8.42 -16.17
N GLY A 124 -11.39 7.81 -17.28
CA GLY A 124 -10.20 6.98 -17.39
C GLY A 124 -9.25 7.54 -18.42
N TYR A 125 -7.96 7.24 -18.24
CA TYR A 125 -6.89 7.79 -19.10
C TYR A 125 -5.83 6.74 -19.32
N ILE A 126 -5.16 6.83 -20.46
CA ILE A 126 -4.05 5.94 -20.82
C ILE A 126 -2.81 6.77 -21.13
N TRP A 127 -1.70 6.41 -20.49
CA TRP A 127 -0.38 6.83 -20.94
C TRP A 127 0.25 5.66 -21.69
N ASP A 128 0.59 5.89 -22.96
CA ASP A 128 1.19 4.89 -23.82
C ASP A 128 2.68 5.18 -23.91
N ILE A 129 3.52 4.26 -23.41
CA ILE A 129 4.95 4.51 -23.34
C ILE A 129 5.63 4.44 -24.71
N ASN A 130 5.03 3.71 -25.66
CA ASN A 130 5.58 3.64 -27.02
C ASN A 130 5.24 4.88 -27.83
N ALA A 131 3.96 5.28 -27.78
CA ALA A 131 3.53 6.47 -28.51
C ALA A 131 3.85 7.77 -27.78
N THR A 132 4.17 7.69 -26.49
CA THR A 132 4.40 8.83 -25.60
C THR A 132 3.23 9.81 -25.63
N THR A 133 2.03 9.27 -25.50
CA THR A 133 0.79 10.06 -25.50
C THR A 133 -0.03 9.81 -24.25
N PHE A 134 -0.70 10.85 -23.78
CA PHE A 134 -1.66 10.76 -22.68
C PHE A 134 -3.03 11.14 -23.23
N ALA A 135 -4.01 10.24 -23.08
CA ALA A 135 -5.32 10.47 -23.65
C ALA A 135 -6.41 9.94 -22.75
N GLN A 136 -7.53 10.65 -22.72
CA GLN A 136 -8.72 10.19 -22.03
C GLN A 136 -9.37 9.05 -22.83
N ILE A 137 -9.88 8.05 -22.13
CA ILE A 137 -10.61 6.95 -22.76
C ILE A 137 -12.01 7.47 -23.12
N THR A 138 -12.33 7.43 -24.42
CA THR A 138 -13.61 7.94 -24.91
C THR A 138 -14.50 6.86 -25.51
N ASP A 139 -14.05 5.60 -25.50
CA ASP A 139 -14.84 4.48 -26.05
C ASP A 139 -16.15 4.38 -25.29
N VAL A 140 -17.25 4.21 -26.03
CA VAL A 140 -18.58 4.17 -25.44
C VAL A 140 -18.77 2.98 -24.49
N GLY A 141 -17.92 1.96 -24.59
CA GLY A 141 -17.98 0.81 -23.69
C GLY A 141 -17.27 1.04 -22.35
N PHE A 142 -16.57 2.16 -22.19
CA PHE A 142 -15.90 2.44 -20.92
C PHE A 142 -16.94 2.91 -19.89
N PRO A 143 -16.88 2.42 -18.64
CA PRO A 143 -17.94 2.73 -17.69
C PRO A 143 -17.91 4.16 -17.17
N ALA A 144 -19.07 4.65 -16.80
CA ALA A 144 -19.16 5.85 -15.99
C ALA A 144 -18.70 5.53 -14.56
N ASN A 145 -18.19 6.53 -13.86
CA ASN A 145 -17.72 6.40 -12.47
C ASN A 145 -16.70 5.28 -12.30
N PRO A 146 -15.60 5.30 -13.07
CA PRO A 146 -14.58 4.27 -12.91
C PRO A 146 -13.79 4.53 -11.65
N ILE A 147 -13.97 3.68 -10.63
CA ILE A 147 -13.39 3.95 -9.32
C ILE A 147 -12.11 3.18 -9.05
N ASP A 148 -11.88 2.06 -9.74
CA ASP A 148 -10.67 1.28 -9.50
C ASP A 148 -10.36 0.45 -10.73
N VAL A 149 -9.12 0.01 -10.84
CA VAL A 149 -8.66 -0.77 -11.98
C VAL A 149 -7.63 -1.79 -11.53
N CYS A 150 -7.63 -2.95 -12.19
CA CYS A 150 -6.59 -3.95 -12.05
C CYS A 150 -6.33 -4.61 -13.40
N TYR A 151 -5.23 -5.33 -13.49
CA TYR A 151 -4.77 -5.96 -14.72
C TYR A 151 -4.57 -7.44 -14.52
N LEU A 152 -5.02 -8.24 -15.46
CA LEU A 152 -4.69 -9.67 -15.49
C LEU A 152 -4.72 -10.17 -16.94
N ASP A 153 -3.61 -10.80 -17.35
CA ASP A 153 -3.51 -11.56 -18.59
C ASP A 153 -3.97 -10.80 -19.84
N GLY A 154 -3.57 -9.55 -19.92
CA GLY A 154 -3.83 -8.74 -21.10
C GLY A 154 -5.07 -7.86 -21.01
N PHE A 155 -5.85 -8.00 -19.95
CA PHE A 155 -7.08 -7.23 -19.78
C PHE A 155 -6.97 -6.27 -18.60
N PHE A 156 -7.37 -5.03 -18.82
CA PHE A 156 -7.72 -4.15 -17.71
C PHE A 156 -9.15 -4.44 -17.29
N LEU A 157 -9.38 -4.49 -15.99
CA LEU A 157 -10.70 -4.60 -15.42
C LEU A 157 -10.98 -3.35 -14.60
N VAL A 158 -12.08 -2.65 -14.91
CA VAL A 158 -12.44 -1.40 -14.22
C VAL A 158 -13.76 -1.61 -13.50
N ALA A 159 -13.78 -1.22 -12.22
CA ALA A 159 -14.98 -1.27 -11.40
C ALA A 159 -15.78 0.02 -11.58
N ALA A 160 -17.08 -0.11 -11.81
CA ALA A 160 -17.97 1.04 -11.97
C ALA A 160 -18.59 1.36 -10.62
N GLY A 161 -18.29 2.55 -10.11
CA GLY A 161 -18.74 2.97 -8.78
C GLY A 161 -20.25 3.06 -8.69
N GLY A 162 -20.79 2.71 -7.53
CA GLY A 162 -22.23 2.75 -7.31
C GLY A 162 -22.98 1.60 -7.94
N THR A 163 -22.26 0.66 -8.54
CA THR A 163 -22.87 -0.50 -9.19
C THR A 163 -22.15 -1.77 -8.74
N ASN A 164 -22.74 -2.91 -9.13
CA ASN A 164 -22.04 -4.18 -8.95
C ASN A 164 -21.34 -4.64 -10.23
N ASN A 165 -21.14 -3.74 -11.19
CA ASN A 165 -20.61 -4.07 -12.50
C ASN A 165 -19.13 -3.76 -12.62
N PHE A 166 -18.44 -4.58 -13.40
CA PHE A 166 -17.08 -4.29 -13.83
C PHE A 166 -16.99 -4.45 -15.34
N TYR A 167 -16.00 -3.81 -15.95
CA TYR A 167 -15.86 -3.77 -17.40
C TYR A 167 -14.44 -4.17 -17.77
N LEU A 168 -14.28 -4.77 -18.94
CA LEU A 168 -12.99 -5.21 -19.43
C LEU A 168 -12.59 -4.45 -20.68
N SER A 169 -11.29 -4.15 -20.76
CA SER A 169 -10.72 -3.63 -22.01
C SER A 169 -10.60 -4.74 -23.04
N SER A 170 -10.33 -4.36 -24.28
CA SER A 170 -9.83 -5.30 -25.26
C SER A 170 -8.47 -5.82 -24.84
N LEU A 171 -8.10 -6.97 -25.37
CA LEU A 171 -6.83 -7.60 -25.05
C LEU A 171 -5.67 -6.66 -25.43
N ASN A 172 -4.84 -6.34 -24.45
CA ASN A 172 -3.64 -5.51 -24.63
C ASN A 172 -3.90 -4.12 -25.20
N GLN A 173 -5.13 -3.59 -25.02
CA GLN A 173 -5.43 -2.26 -25.52
C GLN A 173 -6.42 -1.56 -24.58
N GLY A 174 -5.88 -0.68 -23.74
CA GLY A 174 -6.67 0.02 -22.73
C GLY A 174 -7.53 1.16 -23.24
N MET A 175 -7.41 1.52 -24.52
CA MET A 175 -8.26 2.54 -25.10
C MET A 175 -9.58 1.99 -25.65
N VAL A 176 -9.72 0.66 -25.74
CA VAL A 176 -10.85 0.01 -26.41
C VAL A 176 -11.64 -0.83 -25.41
N TRP A 177 -12.93 -0.52 -25.28
CA TRP A 177 -13.82 -1.12 -24.27
C TRP A 177 -15.13 -1.64 -24.86
N SER A 178 -15.31 -1.53 -26.18
CA SER A 178 -16.47 -2.09 -26.88
C SER A 178 -15.98 -3.06 -27.94
N GLY A 179 -16.81 -4.02 -28.29
CA GLY A 179 -16.49 -4.93 -29.37
C GLY A 179 -16.38 -4.16 -30.68
N GLY A 180 -15.48 -4.60 -31.55
CA GLY A 180 -15.27 -3.91 -32.80
C GLY A 180 -15.71 -4.72 -33.98
N SER A 181 -16.03 -4.02 -35.09
CA SER A 181 -16.24 -4.64 -36.37
C SER A 181 -15.59 -3.76 -37.44
N ALA A 182 -15.21 -4.39 -38.53
CA ALA A 182 -14.64 -3.69 -39.67
C ALA A 182 -14.87 -4.50 -40.92
N THR A 183 -15.08 -3.82 -42.03
CA THR A 183 -14.95 -4.49 -43.30
C THR A 183 -13.47 -4.63 -43.62
N PHE A 184 -13.12 -5.57 -44.47
CA PHE A 184 -11.74 -5.84 -44.77
C PHE A 184 -11.56 -6.38 -46.16
N THR A 185 -10.33 -6.30 -46.65
CA THR A 185 -9.87 -6.98 -47.86
C THR A 185 -8.73 -7.91 -47.48
N ALA A 186 -8.55 -8.98 -48.26
CA ALA A 186 -7.50 -9.95 -48.01
C ALA A 186 -6.62 -10.10 -49.22
N VAL A 187 -5.34 -10.36 -48.97
CA VAL A 187 -4.36 -10.63 -50.04
C VAL A 187 -3.86 -12.06 -49.79
N ALA A 188 -4.18 -12.95 -50.72
CA ALA A 188 -3.83 -14.37 -50.55
C ALA A 188 -2.31 -14.55 -50.49
N ALA A 189 -1.56 -13.81 -51.29
CA ALA A 189 -0.10 -14.00 -51.36
C ALA A 189 0.61 -13.69 -50.03
N THR A 190 0.00 -12.87 -49.21
CA THR A 190 0.65 -12.45 -47.96
C THR A 190 -0.12 -12.84 -46.70
N UNK A 191 -1.53 -13.26 -46.73
CA UNK A 191 -2.13 -13.46 -45.83
C UNK A 191 -2.53 -12.60 -45.17
N ILE A 192 -2.42 -11.35 -45.54
CA ILE A 192 -2.73 -10.17 -44.77
C ILE A 192 -4.15 -9.71 -45.05
N LEU A 193 -4.86 -9.41 -43.98
CA LEU A 193 -6.16 -8.73 -44.03
C LEU A 193 -5.94 -7.25 -43.72
N THR A 194 -6.47 -6.37 -44.55
CA THR A 194 -6.41 -4.93 -44.32
C THR A 194 -7.82 -4.46 -43.92
N LEU A 195 -7.91 -3.88 -42.72
CA LEU A 195 -9.18 -3.47 -42.13
C LEU A 195 -9.52 -2.06 -42.55
N SER A 196 -10.83 -1.79 -42.62
CA SER A 196 -11.33 -0.45 -42.99
C SER A 196 -11.17 0.56 -41.87
N THR A 197 -10.86 0.12 -40.63
CA THR A 197 -10.60 0.99 -39.48
C THR A 197 -9.21 0.66 -38.95
N SER A 198 -8.74 1.52 -38.05
CA SER A 198 -7.47 1.22 -37.38
C SER A 198 -7.59 -0.06 -36.57
N ASN A 199 -6.48 -0.62 -36.19
CA ASN A 199 -6.45 -1.92 -35.53
C ASN A 199 -6.70 -1.85 -34.01
N ALA A 200 -7.23 -0.75 -33.52
CA ALA A 200 -7.41 -0.58 -32.06
C ALA A 200 -8.23 -1.69 -31.42
N ASN A 201 -9.18 -2.26 -32.17
CA ASN A 201 -10.01 -3.35 -31.68
C ASN A 201 -9.44 -4.73 -31.97
N PHE A 202 -8.35 -4.83 -32.72
CA PHE A 202 -7.89 -6.12 -33.28
C PHE A 202 -6.44 -6.37 -32.90
N GLN A 203 -6.23 -6.63 -31.61
CA GLN A 203 -4.91 -6.90 -31.06
C GLN A 203 -4.57 -8.38 -31.15
N THR A 204 -3.29 -8.73 -31.10
CA THR A 204 -2.87 -10.13 -31.14
C THR A 204 -3.53 -10.92 -30.03
N GLY A 205 -4.15 -12.04 -30.41
CA GLY A 205 -4.84 -12.91 -29.48
C GLY A 205 -6.34 -12.67 -29.36
N VAL A 206 -6.86 -11.57 -29.93
CA VAL A 206 -8.28 -11.27 -29.85
C VAL A 206 -9.07 -12.27 -30.69
N PRO A 207 -10.12 -12.91 -30.14
CA PRO A 207 -10.96 -13.81 -30.94
C PRO A 207 -11.89 -13.03 -31.86
N VAL A 208 -12.02 -13.51 -33.09
CA VAL A 208 -12.85 -12.85 -34.10
C VAL A 208 -13.69 -13.89 -34.85
N THR A 209 -14.82 -13.41 -35.36
CA THR A 209 -15.67 -14.16 -36.27
C THR A 209 -15.94 -13.32 -37.51
N PHE A 210 -16.54 -13.95 -38.50
CA PHE A 210 -16.73 -13.31 -39.81
C PHE A 210 -18.17 -13.39 -40.26
N THR A 211 -18.61 -12.36 -40.97
CA THR A 211 -19.86 -12.41 -41.74
C THR A 211 -19.54 -11.97 -43.16
N THR A 212 -20.39 -12.35 -44.08
CA THR A 212 -20.18 -12.00 -45.48
C THR A 212 -21.54 -11.92 -46.19
N THR A 213 -21.59 -11.04 -47.16
CA THR A 213 -22.67 -11.01 -48.14
C THR A 213 -22.22 -11.62 -49.47
N GLY A 214 -20.98 -12.11 -49.51
CA GLY A 214 -20.41 -12.74 -50.68
C GLY A 214 -19.68 -14.01 -50.31
N THR A 215 -18.37 -14.06 -50.58
CA THR A 215 -17.51 -15.19 -50.29
C THR A 215 -16.36 -14.77 -49.41
N LEU A 216 -16.17 -15.47 -48.30
CA LEU A 216 -15.01 -15.18 -47.42
C LEU A 216 -13.71 -15.66 -48.10
N PRO A 217 -12.60 -15.05 -47.77
CA PRO A 217 -11.29 -15.57 -48.15
C PRO A 217 -11.17 -17.03 -47.65
N ALA A 218 -10.78 -17.95 -48.54
CA ALA A 218 -10.61 -19.32 -48.11
C ALA A 218 -9.33 -19.45 -47.25
N PRO A 219 -9.33 -20.26 -46.20
CA PRO A 219 -10.35 -21.22 -45.78
C PRO A 219 -11.28 -20.72 -44.69
N LEU A 220 -11.47 -19.42 -44.53
CA LEU A 220 -12.30 -18.86 -43.46
C LEU A 220 -13.78 -19.26 -43.67
N ASN A 221 -14.51 -19.31 -42.53
CA ASN A 221 -15.95 -19.55 -42.57
C ASN A 221 -16.63 -18.74 -41.49
N THR A 222 -17.96 -18.72 -41.50
CA THR A 222 -18.72 -17.84 -40.60
C THR A 222 -19.01 -18.49 -39.26
N THR A 223 -18.62 -19.75 -39.04
CA THR A 223 -18.96 -20.44 -37.78
C THR A 223 -17.76 -20.69 -36.88
N THR A 224 -16.57 -20.44 -37.37
CA THR A 224 -15.33 -20.70 -36.63
C THR A 224 -14.79 -19.40 -36.03
N THR A 225 -14.30 -19.51 -34.81
CA THR A 225 -13.59 -18.40 -34.15
C THR A 225 -12.10 -18.48 -34.53
N TYR A 226 -11.57 -17.38 -35.00
CA TYR A 226 -10.16 -17.22 -35.32
C TYR A 226 -9.53 -16.22 -34.36
N TYR A 227 -8.20 -16.09 -34.41
CA TYR A 227 -7.47 -15.24 -33.48
C TYR A 227 -6.56 -14.32 -34.27
N VAL A 228 -6.52 -13.07 -33.87
CA VAL A 228 -5.80 -12.02 -34.59
C VAL A 228 -4.29 -12.13 -34.33
N ILE A 229 -3.50 -11.94 -35.38
CA ILE A 229 -2.06 -11.64 -35.29
C ILE A 229 -1.91 -10.22 -35.81
N MET A 230 -1.62 -9.27 -34.91
CA MET A 230 -1.42 -7.90 -35.32
C MET A 230 -0.04 -7.76 -35.97
N ILE A 231 0.03 -7.04 -37.08
CA ILE A 231 1.30 -6.79 -37.76
C ILE A 231 1.80 -5.42 -37.27
N GLY A 232 2.98 -5.43 -36.63
CA GLY A 232 3.52 -4.21 -36.05
C GLY A 232 3.06 -4.05 -34.58
N THR A 233 3.23 -2.86 -34.05
CA THR A 233 2.81 -2.53 -32.68
C THR A 233 1.53 -1.71 -32.73
N PRO A 234 0.79 -1.64 -31.60
CA PRO A 234 -0.42 -0.81 -31.59
C PRO A 234 -0.20 0.62 -32.06
N ALA A 235 0.95 1.19 -31.74
CA ALA A 235 1.23 2.58 -32.08
C ALA A 235 1.49 2.78 -33.58
N THR A 236 1.88 1.75 -34.27
CA THR A 236 2.33 1.88 -35.67
C THR A 236 1.45 1.15 -36.68
N ASN A 237 0.55 0.31 -36.23
CA ASN A 237 -0.21 -0.56 -37.13
C ASN A 237 -1.36 0.21 -37.79
N PRO A 238 -1.40 0.27 -39.13
CA PRO A 238 -2.46 0.97 -39.86
C PRO A 238 -3.72 0.13 -40.08
N GLY A 239 -3.88 -1.02 -39.41
CA GLY A 239 -5.05 -1.85 -39.56
C GLY A 239 -4.80 -3.14 -40.33
N THR A 240 -3.57 -3.63 -40.34
CA THR A 240 -3.24 -4.87 -41.02
C THR A 240 -3.04 -5.99 -40.02
N ILE A 241 -3.63 -7.17 -40.32
CA ILE A 241 -3.58 -8.32 -39.44
C ILE A 241 -3.39 -9.60 -40.26
N LYS A 242 -2.98 -10.65 -39.56
CA LYS A 242 -3.13 -12.04 -40.03
C LYS A 242 -4.01 -12.78 -39.03
N LEU A 243 -4.36 -14.00 -39.35
CA LEU A 243 -5.27 -14.79 -38.51
C LEU A 243 -4.60 -16.10 -38.12
N ALA A 244 -4.99 -16.62 -36.95
CA ALA A 244 -4.53 -17.91 -36.46
C ALA A 244 -5.72 -18.78 -36.08
N THR A 245 -5.50 -20.09 -36.01
CA THR A 245 -6.56 -21.02 -35.64
C THR A 245 -6.74 -21.17 -34.13
N SER A 246 -5.78 -20.68 -33.36
CA SER A 246 -5.86 -20.75 -31.89
C SER A 246 -5.15 -19.54 -31.29
N TYR A 247 -5.47 -19.28 -30.02
CA TYR A 247 -4.78 -18.23 -29.29
C TYR A 247 -3.28 -18.47 -29.22
N GLN A 248 -2.89 -19.73 -28.97
CA GLN A 248 -1.45 -20.06 -28.87
C GLN A 248 -0.75 -19.82 -30.20
N ASN A 249 -1.41 -20.19 -31.31
CA ASN A 249 -0.84 -19.93 -32.62
C ASN A 249 -0.72 -18.43 -32.89
N ALA A 250 -1.70 -17.66 -32.44
CA ALA A 250 -1.65 -16.20 -32.63
C ALA A 250 -0.47 -15.61 -31.90
N ILE A 251 -0.26 -15.99 -30.64
CA ILE A 251 0.88 -15.48 -29.86
C ILE A 251 2.21 -15.92 -30.48
N ALA A 252 2.24 -17.12 -31.06
CA ALA A 252 3.45 -17.63 -31.71
C ALA A 252 3.65 -17.08 -33.12
N GLY A 253 2.68 -16.33 -33.65
CA GLY A 253 2.79 -15.78 -34.99
C GLY A 253 2.53 -16.79 -36.09
N ILE A 254 1.90 -17.90 -35.80
CA ILE A 254 1.63 -18.96 -36.78
C ILE A 254 0.30 -18.67 -37.47
N ALA A 255 0.36 -18.19 -38.68
CA ALA A 255 -0.80 -17.68 -39.41
C ALA A 255 -1.46 -18.74 -40.28
N ILE A 256 -2.77 -18.54 -40.50
CA ILE A 256 -3.54 -19.32 -41.48
C ILE A 256 -3.08 -18.92 -42.89
N ASP A 257 -2.95 -19.91 -43.75
CA ASP A 257 -2.69 -19.69 -45.15
C ASP A 257 -4.00 -19.29 -45.86
N ILE A 258 -4.10 -18.04 -46.24
CA ILE A 258 -5.28 -17.52 -46.95
C ILE A 258 -5.02 -17.77 -48.44
N THR A 259 -5.91 -18.55 -49.07
CA THR A 259 -5.68 -19.00 -50.46
C THR A 259 -6.50 -18.24 -51.47
N THR A 260 -7.55 -17.51 -51.07
CA THR A 260 -8.28 -16.65 -52.00
C THR A 260 -8.58 -15.31 -51.30
N ALA A 261 -8.84 -14.30 -52.07
CA ALA A 261 -9.13 -12.98 -51.53
C ALA A 261 -10.60 -12.83 -51.10
N GLY A 262 -11.46 -13.73 -51.57
CA GLY A 262 -12.90 -13.60 -51.31
C GLY A 262 -13.56 -12.53 -52.16
N ALA A 263 -14.86 -12.41 -52.00
CA ALA A 263 -15.67 -11.43 -52.73
C ALA A 263 -16.02 -10.28 -51.79
N PRO A 264 -16.29 -9.08 -52.35
CA PRO A 264 -16.45 -7.88 -51.51
C PRO A 264 -17.57 -7.97 -50.50
N THR A 265 -17.44 -7.15 -49.49
CA THR A 265 -18.28 -6.96 -48.31
C THR A 265 -18.15 -8.13 -47.35
N ASN A 266 -16.94 -8.35 -46.90
CA ASN A 266 -16.62 -9.23 -45.79
C ASN A 266 -16.38 -8.41 -44.55
N THR A 267 -16.91 -8.87 -43.42
CA THR A 267 -16.82 -8.17 -42.16
C THR A 267 -16.20 -9.07 -41.12
N ILE A 268 -15.25 -8.51 -40.36
CA ILE A 268 -14.64 -9.15 -39.21
C ILE A 268 -15.22 -8.52 -37.95
N LEU A 269 -15.52 -9.37 -36.93
CA LEU A 269 -16.10 -8.89 -35.68
C LEU A 269 -15.30 -9.45 -34.52
N VAL A 270 -15.01 -8.61 -33.54
CA VAL A 270 -14.47 -9.10 -32.27
C VAL A 270 -15.53 -9.98 -31.62
N SER A 271 -15.15 -11.17 -31.21
CA SER A 271 -16.09 -12.12 -30.64
C SER A 271 -15.62 -12.62 -29.29
N GLY A 272 -16.54 -13.19 -28.54
CA GLY A 272 -16.22 -13.86 -27.30
C GLY A 272 -15.82 -12.95 -26.16
N GLN A 273 -16.11 -11.67 -26.25
CA GLN A 273 -15.76 -10.76 -25.17
C GLN A 273 -17.01 -10.10 -24.62
N LEU A 274 -17.35 -10.48 -23.38
CA LEU A 274 -18.38 -9.79 -22.62
C LEU A 274 -17.72 -8.64 -21.92
N GLN A 275 -18.33 -7.49 -22.05
CA GLN A 275 -17.74 -6.27 -21.51
C GLN A 275 -18.18 -5.94 -20.11
N UNK A 276 -18.91 -6.62 -19.43
CA UNK A 276 -19.26 -6.34 -18.25
C UNK A 276 -19.45 -7.52 -17.59
N GLY A 277 -19.32 -7.45 -16.59
CA GLY A 277 -19.59 -8.52 -15.63
C GLY A 277 -20.12 -7.94 -14.36
N SER A 278 -20.57 -8.78 -13.47
CA SER A 278 -21.20 -8.32 -12.23
C SER A 278 -20.82 -9.22 -11.07
N ILE A 279 -20.66 -8.63 -9.87
CA ILE A 279 -20.62 -9.41 -8.64
C ILE A 279 -22.06 -9.67 -8.21
N THR A 280 -22.38 -10.92 -7.91
CA THR A 280 -23.76 -11.30 -7.65
C THR A 280 -23.95 -12.26 -6.48
N SER A 281 -22.89 -12.66 -5.79
CA SER A 281 -23.02 -13.60 -4.69
C SER A 281 -23.88 -13.04 -3.55
N HIS A 282 -23.81 -11.72 -3.35
CA HIS A 282 -24.62 -11.00 -2.36
C HIS A 282 -25.01 -9.67 -2.97
N PRO A 283 -26.05 -9.03 -2.45
CA PRO A 283 -26.35 -7.66 -2.87
C PRO A 283 -25.22 -6.73 -2.45
N GLY A 284 -24.88 -5.79 -3.31
CA GLY A 284 -23.87 -4.80 -2.98
C GLY A 284 -23.18 -4.25 -4.21
N THR A 285 -22.37 -3.23 -3.99
CA THR A 285 -21.61 -2.58 -5.06
C THR A 285 -20.12 -2.84 -4.88
N ILE A 286 -19.38 -2.72 -5.97
CA ILE A 286 -17.94 -2.93 -5.94
C ILE A 286 -17.26 -1.71 -5.31
N VAL A 287 -16.36 -1.97 -4.35
CA VAL A 287 -15.55 -0.92 -3.72
C VAL A 287 -14.15 -0.91 -4.30
N ALA A 288 -13.56 -2.07 -4.58
CA ALA A 288 -12.16 -2.14 -5.01
C ALA A 288 -11.94 -3.41 -5.82
N CYS A 289 -10.92 -3.38 -6.66
CA CYS A 289 -10.45 -4.58 -7.35
C CYS A 289 -8.94 -4.65 -7.26
N ARG A 290 -8.42 -5.87 -7.03
CA ARG A 290 -6.98 -6.11 -6.91
C ARG A 290 -6.65 -7.48 -7.49
N THR A 291 -5.42 -7.63 -7.91
CA THR A 291 -4.92 -8.90 -8.43
C THR A 291 -3.87 -9.46 -7.47
N LEU A 292 -4.00 -10.74 -7.14
CA LEU A 292 -3.02 -11.46 -6.33
C LEU A 292 -3.00 -12.90 -6.76
N HIS A 293 -1.81 -13.45 -6.99
CA HIS A 293 -1.62 -14.86 -7.37
C HIS A 293 -2.51 -15.25 -8.57
N ARG A 294 -2.56 -14.38 -9.58
CA ARG A 294 -3.31 -14.59 -10.82
C ARG A 294 -4.82 -14.73 -10.59
N ARG A 295 -5.31 -14.13 -9.53
CA ARG A 295 -6.74 -14.05 -9.24
C ARG A 295 -7.11 -12.58 -9.05
N ILE A 296 -8.36 -12.30 -9.41
CA ILE A 296 -8.92 -10.95 -9.23
C ILE A 296 -9.84 -10.99 -8.01
N PHE A 297 -9.58 -10.09 -7.07
CA PHE A 297 -10.39 -9.93 -5.88
C PHE A 297 -11.29 -8.72 -6.09
N LEU A 298 -12.59 -8.94 -6.10
CA LEU A 298 -13.58 -7.89 -6.27
C LEU A 298 -14.25 -7.65 -4.92
N PHE A 299 -13.85 -6.58 -4.27
CA PHE A 299 -14.33 -6.25 -2.92
C PHE A 299 -15.63 -5.46 -3.01
N SER A 300 -16.65 -5.89 -2.26
CA SER A 300 -17.76 -5.01 -1.93
C SER A 300 -17.60 -4.54 -0.49
N GLN A 301 -18.61 -3.88 0.06
CA GLN A 301 -18.52 -3.44 1.46
C GLN A 301 -18.46 -4.59 2.44
N TYR A 302 -19.17 -5.70 2.15
CA TYR A 302 -19.37 -6.75 3.15
C TYR A 302 -18.93 -8.14 2.71
N TYR A 303 -18.47 -8.29 1.45
CA TYR A 303 -17.99 -9.57 0.95
C TYR A 303 -17.04 -9.33 -0.20
N THR A 304 -16.32 -10.38 -0.61
CA THR A 304 -15.35 -10.29 -1.69
C THR A 304 -15.47 -11.53 -2.56
N GLU A 305 -15.63 -11.33 -3.86
CA GLU A 305 -15.63 -12.43 -4.83
C GLU A 305 -14.24 -12.58 -5.42
N VAL A 306 -13.86 -13.81 -5.72
CA VAL A 306 -12.59 -14.13 -6.34
C VAL A 306 -12.85 -14.69 -7.74
N TRP A 307 -12.21 -14.08 -8.73
CA TRP A 307 -12.39 -14.42 -10.14
C TRP A 307 -11.06 -14.88 -10.72
N GLU A 308 -11.13 -15.78 -11.70
CA GLU A 308 -9.97 -16.38 -12.33
C GLU A 308 -10.12 -16.35 -13.84
N ASN A 309 -8.99 -16.42 -14.56
CA ASN A 309 -9.00 -16.48 -16.00
C ASN A 309 -9.49 -17.86 -16.44
N ALA A 310 -10.61 -17.88 -17.17
CA ALA A 310 -11.19 -19.12 -17.68
C ALA A 310 -10.73 -19.45 -19.11
N GLY A 311 -9.93 -18.57 -19.71
CA GLY A 311 -9.41 -18.74 -21.05
C GLY A 311 -10.17 -17.91 -22.06
N LEU A 312 -9.51 -17.66 -23.18
CA LEU A 312 -10.12 -16.96 -24.31
C LEU A 312 -11.08 -17.89 -25.03
N GLY A 313 -12.01 -17.30 -25.73
CA GLY A 313 -13.02 -18.06 -26.47
C GLY A 313 -14.36 -18.13 -25.77
N THR A 314 -14.46 -17.59 -24.56
CA THR A 314 -15.73 -17.43 -23.86
C THR A 314 -16.15 -15.96 -23.91
N ASN A 315 -17.43 -15.72 -23.64
CA ASN A 315 -17.93 -14.35 -23.69
C ASN A 315 -17.29 -13.45 -22.64
N LEU A 316 -16.91 -14.03 -21.50
CA LEU A 316 -16.19 -13.32 -20.46
C LEU A 316 -14.96 -14.16 -20.15
N PRO A 317 -13.75 -13.64 -20.35
CA PRO A 317 -12.56 -14.45 -20.11
C PRO A 317 -12.34 -14.79 -18.65
N PHE A 318 -12.95 -14.06 -17.72
CA PHE A 318 -12.83 -14.32 -16.30
C PHE A 318 -14.10 -14.97 -15.78
N ARG A 319 -13.94 -15.84 -14.79
CA ARG A 319 -15.05 -16.56 -14.18
C ARG A 319 -14.88 -16.56 -12.68
N ARG A 320 -16.01 -16.36 -11.97
CA ARG A 320 -15.99 -16.40 -10.51
C ARG A 320 -15.66 -17.81 -10.03
N ASN A 321 -14.77 -17.87 -9.04
CA ASN A 321 -14.50 -19.13 -8.34
C ASN A 321 -15.43 -19.20 -7.15
N ASN A 322 -16.44 -20.04 -7.25
CA ASN A 322 -17.51 -20.09 -6.24
C ASN A 322 -17.03 -20.64 -4.90
N SER A 323 -15.91 -21.35 -4.88
CA SER A 323 -15.39 -21.89 -3.62
C SER A 323 -14.49 -20.93 -2.88
N LEU A 324 -14.22 -19.72 -3.43
CA LEU A 324 -13.30 -18.79 -2.85
C LEU A 324 -13.96 -17.48 -2.37
N LEU A 325 -15.25 -17.51 -2.15
CA LEU A 325 -15.96 -16.33 -1.65
C LEU A 325 -15.50 -16.01 -0.23
N MET A 326 -15.12 -14.73 0.01
CA MET A 326 -14.80 -14.27 1.35
C MET A 326 -16.00 -13.50 1.91
N GLU A 327 -16.36 -13.80 3.15
CA GLU A 327 -17.54 -13.20 3.79
C GLU A 327 -17.20 -11.89 4.50
N VAL A 328 -16.14 -11.24 4.07
CA VAL A 328 -15.79 -9.87 4.50
C VAL A 328 -15.49 -9.04 3.27
N GLY A 329 -15.74 -7.75 3.36
CA GLY A 329 -15.36 -6.79 2.35
C GLY A 329 -14.56 -5.68 2.98
N THR A 330 -14.57 -4.51 2.36
CA THR A 330 -13.82 -3.37 2.87
C THR A 330 -14.65 -2.10 2.76
N PRO A 331 -14.56 -1.21 3.75
CA PRO A 331 -15.19 0.11 3.62
C PRO A 331 -14.30 1.11 2.89
N ALA A 332 -13.05 0.75 2.57
CA ALA A 332 -12.06 1.73 2.10
C ALA A 332 -11.24 1.14 0.97
N ILE A 333 -11.45 1.67 -0.23
CA ILE A 333 -10.70 1.26 -1.41
C ILE A 333 -9.20 1.44 -1.20
N GLY A 334 -8.78 2.53 -0.57
CA GLY A 334 -7.38 2.83 -0.37
C GLY A 334 -6.68 1.96 0.66
N SER A 335 -7.44 1.22 1.48
CA SER A 335 -6.83 0.38 2.50
C SER A 335 -6.25 -0.91 1.93
N VAL A 336 -6.71 -1.34 0.77
CA VAL A 336 -6.28 -2.62 0.20
C VAL A 336 -4.91 -2.44 -0.42
N ALA A 337 -3.91 -3.10 0.16
CA ALA A 337 -2.53 -2.98 -0.28
C ALA A 337 -1.99 -4.35 -0.67
N VAL A 338 -1.36 -4.41 -1.83
CA VAL A 338 -0.79 -5.64 -2.37
C VAL A 338 0.71 -5.42 -2.58
N GLY A 339 1.50 -6.38 -2.16
CA GLY A 339 2.94 -6.35 -2.37
C GLY A 339 3.57 -7.58 -1.74
N PHE A 340 4.78 -7.92 -2.22
CA PHE A 340 5.54 -9.04 -1.65
C PHE A 340 4.72 -10.33 -1.60
N ASP A 341 3.85 -10.53 -2.61
CA ASP A 341 2.92 -11.67 -2.72
C ASP A 341 1.92 -11.74 -1.58
N ARG A 342 1.55 -10.59 -1.00
CA ARG A 342 0.65 -10.52 0.14
C ARG A 342 -0.38 -9.41 -0.10
N MET A 343 -1.51 -9.51 0.59
CA MET A 343 -2.56 -8.50 0.50
C MET A 343 -3.15 -8.26 1.89
N PHE A 344 -3.24 -6.99 2.28
CA PHE A 344 -3.80 -6.57 3.56
C PHE A 344 -4.89 -5.54 3.31
N PHE A 345 -5.90 -5.52 4.17
CA PHE A 345 -6.99 -4.57 4.00
C PHE A 345 -7.74 -4.35 5.31
N LEU A 346 -8.39 -3.18 5.42
CA LEU A 346 -9.32 -2.91 6.50
C LEU A 346 -10.62 -3.64 6.15
N ALA A 347 -11.10 -4.48 7.06
CA ALA A 347 -12.19 -5.41 6.76
C ALA A 347 -13.47 -5.02 7.47
N GLN A 348 -14.59 -5.31 6.83
CA GLN A 348 -15.88 -5.21 7.49
C GLN A 348 -16.83 -6.27 6.96
N ASP A 349 -17.80 -6.63 7.78
CA ASP A 349 -18.88 -7.51 7.38
C ASP A 349 -20.20 -6.80 7.74
N ARG A 350 -21.30 -7.51 7.62
CA ARG A 350 -22.60 -6.90 7.86
C ARG A 350 -22.80 -6.48 9.31
N ASP A 351 -21.99 -6.99 10.23
CA ASP A 351 -22.09 -6.65 11.64
C ASP A 351 -21.17 -5.50 12.03
N GLY A 352 -20.38 -4.96 11.10
CA GLY A 352 -19.50 -3.83 11.35
C GLY A 352 -18.06 -4.12 10.99
N LEU A 353 -17.15 -3.27 11.44
CA LEU A 353 -15.73 -3.49 11.19
C LEU A 353 -15.27 -4.81 11.77
N ALA A 354 -14.43 -5.51 11.03
CA ALA A 354 -13.87 -6.79 11.41
C ALA A 354 -12.36 -6.73 11.62
N GLY A 355 -11.83 -5.52 11.78
CA GLY A 355 -10.40 -5.33 12.01
C GLY A 355 -9.61 -5.26 10.73
N VAL A 356 -8.33 -5.58 10.83
CA VAL A 356 -7.43 -5.61 9.67
C VAL A 356 -7.16 -7.08 9.36
N MET A 357 -7.18 -7.40 8.07
CA MET A 357 -7.02 -8.79 7.65
C MET A 357 -5.96 -8.93 6.58
N GLU A 358 -5.38 -10.12 6.52
CA GLU A 358 -4.50 -10.54 5.43
C GLU A 358 -5.18 -11.68 4.66
N VAL A 359 -5.07 -11.62 3.33
CA VAL A 359 -5.53 -12.72 2.48
C VAL A 359 -4.46 -13.81 2.49
N LYS A 360 -4.85 -15.03 2.89
CA LYS A 360 -3.96 -16.19 2.87
C LYS A 360 -4.62 -17.30 2.08
N GLY A 361 -4.11 -17.52 0.87
CA GLY A 361 -4.70 -18.51 -0.02
C GLY A 361 -6.13 -18.16 -0.35
N THR A 362 -7.07 -18.88 0.24
CA THR A 362 -8.49 -18.72 -0.02
C THR A 362 -9.25 -18.06 1.12
N GLU A 363 -8.54 -17.64 2.17
CA GLU A 363 -9.16 -17.10 3.39
C GLU A 363 -8.62 -15.73 3.71
N SER A 364 -9.39 -14.98 4.47
CA SER A 364 -8.91 -13.78 5.13
C SER A 364 -8.73 -14.08 6.60
N LEU A 365 -7.58 -13.69 7.16
CA LEU A 365 -7.23 -13.97 8.54
C LEU A 365 -6.95 -12.66 9.27
N PRO A 366 -7.44 -12.51 10.51
CA PRO A 366 -7.21 -11.26 11.24
C PRO A 366 -5.74 -11.07 11.59
N VAL A 367 -5.27 -9.83 11.47
CA VAL A 367 -3.92 -9.44 11.87
C VAL A 367 -3.94 -8.28 12.85
N SER A 368 -5.09 -7.85 13.29
CA SER A 368 -5.22 -6.83 14.33
C SER A 368 -5.51 -7.49 15.68
N ASN A 369 -5.31 -6.73 16.77
CA ASN A 369 -5.65 -7.21 18.10
C ASN A 369 -6.93 -6.51 18.60
N ARG A 370 -7.41 -6.92 19.77
CA ARG A 370 -8.67 -6.37 20.30
C ARG A 370 -8.58 -4.88 20.56
N ALA A 371 -7.44 -4.42 21.04
CA ALA A 371 -7.26 -3.00 21.32
C ALA A 371 -7.41 -2.18 20.04
N LEU A 372 -6.77 -2.63 18.97
CA LEU A 372 -6.85 -1.94 17.69
C LEU A 372 -8.27 -2.05 17.13
N ASP A 373 -8.88 -3.22 17.20
CA ASP A 373 -10.24 -3.41 16.69
C ASP A 373 -11.21 -2.43 17.38
N TYR A 374 -11.07 -2.26 18.69
CA TYR A 374 -11.91 -1.30 19.41
C TYR A 374 -11.67 0.12 18.91
N GLN A 375 -10.41 0.51 18.76
CA GLN A 375 -10.08 1.87 18.32
C GLN A 375 -10.61 2.13 16.92
N LEU A 376 -10.47 1.14 16.02
CA LEU A 376 -10.96 1.29 14.66
C LEU A 376 -12.48 1.43 14.61
N ALA A 377 -13.17 0.68 15.47
CA ALA A 377 -14.63 0.81 15.57
C ALA A 377 -15.03 2.20 16.05
N GLN A 378 -14.26 2.79 16.97
CA GLN A 378 -14.50 4.16 17.43
C GLN A 378 -14.29 5.14 16.28
N TYR A 379 -13.23 4.96 15.49
CA TYR A 379 -13.00 5.81 14.33
C TYR A 379 -14.15 5.71 13.33
N ALA A 380 -14.63 4.50 13.07
CA ALA A 380 -15.73 4.31 12.14
C ALA A 380 -17.00 5.04 12.61
N ALA A 381 -17.27 4.97 13.90
CA ALA A 381 -18.46 5.61 14.46
C ALA A 381 -18.36 7.12 14.47
N GLU A 382 -17.18 7.66 14.77
CA GLU A 382 -17.02 9.10 14.97
C GLU A 382 -16.67 9.83 13.67
N PHE A 383 -15.80 9.27 12.83
CA PHE A 383 -15.26 9.97 11.66
C PHE A 383 -15.60 9.29 10.35
N GLY A 384 -15.92 8.00 10.38
CA GLY A 384 -15.91 7.19 9.17
C GLY A 384 -14.50 6.74 8.83
N VAL A 385 -14.39 5.63 8.11
CA VAL A 385 -13.08 5.06 7.78
C VAL A 385 -12.91 4.82 6.28
N SER A 386 -13.78 5.38 5.45
CA SER A 386 -13.67 5.18 4.00
C SER A 386 -12.42 5.84 3.40
N ASP A 387 -11.80 6.75 4.14
CA ASP A 387 -10.57 7.42 3.70
C ASP A 387 -9.29 6.66 4.07
N ALA A 388 -9.40 5.48 4.66
CA ALA A 388 -8.21 4.72 5.09
C ALA A 388 -7.32 4.42 3.89
N ARG A 389 -6.00 4.59 4.08
CA ARG A 389 -5.00 4.28 3.07
C ARG A 389 -3.99 3.29 3.63
N GLY A 390 -3.78 2.21 2.88
CA GLY A 390 -2.82 1.19 3.25
C GLY A 390 -1.58 1.21 2.36
N ILE A 391 -0.43 1.02 2.97
CA ILE A 391 0.83 0.94 2.26
C ILE A 391 1.57 -0.31 2.74
N LEU A 392 2.04 -1.13 1.82
CA LEU A 392 2.99 -2.20 2.12
C LEU A 392 4.37 -1.73 1.71
N ILE A 393 5.30 -1.75 2.66
CA ILE A 393 6.65 -1.25 2.44
C ILE A 393 7.64 -2.21 3.06
N LYS A 394 8.81 -2.33 2.43
CA LYS A 394 9.91 -3.13 2.97
C LYS A 394 11.06 -2.20 3.31
N GLU A 395 11.48 -2.22 4.58
CA GLU A 395 12.60 -1.44 5.06
C GLU A 395 13.57 -2.35 5.79
N ASN A 396 14.82 -2.37 5.34
CA ASN A 396 15.87 -3.16 6.00
C ASN A 396 15.45 -4.61 6.23
N GLY A 397 14.81 -5.20 5.23
CA GLY A 397 14.39 -6.59 5.30
C GLY A 397 13.08 -6.84 6.02
N LEU A 398 12.48 -5.84 6.61
CA LEU A 398 11.22 -5.98 7.33
C LEU A 398 10.07 -5.43 6.51
N ILE A 399 8.97 -6.15 6.48
CA ILE A 399 7.76 -5.72 5.78
C ILE A 399 6.81 -5.10 6.79
N PHE A 400 6.29 -3.92 6.45
CA PHE A 400 5.32 -3.20 7.27
C PHE A 400 4.06 -2.93 6.45
N TYR A 401 2.89 -3.03 7.10
CA TYR A 401 1.64 -2.54 6.56
C TYR A 401 1.24 -1.30 7.34
N ARG A 402 1.23 -0.16 6.66
CA ARG A 402 0.92 1.14 7.26
C ARG A 402 -0.53 1.47 6.91
N LEU A 403 -1.32 1.77 7.93
CA LEU A 403 -2.74 2.08 7.77
C LEU A 403 -2.99 3.49 8.28
N ASN A 404 -3.34 4.39 7.38
CA ASN A 404 -3.46 5.82 7.64
C ASN A 404 -4.92 6.25 7.54
N PHE A 405 -5.33 7.10 8.49
CA PHE A 405 -6.67 7.68 8.52
C PHE A 405 -6.55 9.19 8.53
N THR A 406 -7.20 9.86 7.59
CA THR A 406 -7.12 11.33 7.51
C THR A 406 -8.14 11.97 8.44
N ALA A 407 -9.42 11.56 8.38
CA ALA A 407 -10.44 12.15 9.25
C ALA A 407 -10.16 11.85 10.73
N ALA A 408 -9.78 10.61 11.05
CA ALA A 408 -9.41 10.25 12.41
C ALA A 408 -8.01 10.74 12.78
N ASN A 409 -7.23 11.17 11.80
CA ASN A 409 -5.92 11.80 12.01
C ASN A 409 -4.96 10.89 12.76
N HIS A 410 -4.79 9.66 12.25
CA HIS A 410 -3.95 8.70 12.95
C HIS A 410 -3.32 7.70 11.99
N THR A 411 -2.17 7.14 12.39
CA THR A 411 -1.47 6.10 11.63
C THR A 411 -1.14 4.93 12.55
N PHE A 412 -1.55 3.73 12.14
CA PHE A 412 -1.12 2.48 12.76
C PHE A 412 -0.27 1.69 11.77
N VAL A 413 0.75 1.01 12.29
CA VAL A 413 1.68 0.26 11.44
C VAL A 413 1.87 -1.14 12.02
N LEU A 414 1.71 -2.14 11.18
CA LEU A 414 1.93 -3.55 11.54
C LEU A 414 3.31 -3.96 11.05
N ASN A 415 4.13 -4.49 11.95
CA ASN A 415 5.38 -5.14 11.55
C ASN A 415 5.02 -6.55 11.10
N VAL A 416 4.82 -6.72 9.80
CA VAL A 416 4.36 -7.99 9.24
C VAL A 416 5.39 -9.07 9.48
N SER A 417 6.67 -8.74 9.30
CA SER A 417 7.75 -9.73 9.41
C SER A 417 7.90 -10.29 10.82
N MET A 418 7.57 -9.48 11.84
CA MET A 418 7.77 -9.89 13.23
C MET A 418 6.48 -10.40 13.89
N SER A 419 5.36 -10.34 13.19
CA SER A 419 4.06 -10.70 13.74
C SER A 419 3.78 -12.20 13.58
N THR A 420 3.00 -12.74 14.53
CA THR A 420 2.38 -14.05 14.40
C THR A 420 0.88 -13.88 14.52
N SER A 421 0.13 -14.94 14.21
CA SER A 421 -1.32 -14.87 14.30
C SER A 421 -1.80 -14.59 15.73
N GLU A 422 -1.01 -15.02 16.72
CA GLU A 422 -1.37 -14.84 18.12
C GLU A 422 -0.82 -13.56 18.72
N SER A 423 0.17 -12.95 18.06
CA SER A 423 0.82 -11.76 18.59
C SER A 423 1.17 -10.81 17.46
N PRO A 424 0.18 -10.08 16.93
CA PRO A 424 0.46 -9.06 15.92
C PRO A 424 1.17 -7.87 16.57
N LYS A 425 2.17 -7.36 15.85
CA LYS A 425 3.06 -6.32 16.38
C LYS A 425 2.73 -4.98 15.73
N TRP A 426 1.85 -4.23 16.37
CA TRP A 426 1.42 -2.91 15.91
C TRP A 426 2.12 -1.81 16.66
N HIS A 427 2.40 -0.71 15.99
CA HIS A 427 2.80 0.54 16.64
C HIS A 427 2.10 1.70 15.96
N GLU A 428 2.23 2.88 16.55
CA GLU A 428 1.67 4.11 15.99
C GLU A 428 2.78 4.98 15.46
N GLU A 429 2.47 5.79 14.46
CA GLU A 429 3.41 6.81 13.98
C GLU A 429 2.68 8.13 13.88
N GLU A 430 3.37 9.19 14.31
CA GLU A 430 2.79 10.53 14.29
C GLU A 430 3.90 11.56 14.15
N VAL A 431 3.52 12.77 13.74
CA VAL A 431 4.45 13.89 13.70
C VAL A 431 4.46 14.56 15.07
N ILE A 432 5.32 15.61 15.23
CA ILE A 432 5.60 16.13 16.56
C ILE A 432 4.37 16.69 17.27
N ASN A 433 3.39 17.22 16.54
CA ASN A 433 2.19 17.77 17.16
C ASN A 433 1.09 16.73 17.37
N GLY A 434 1.35 15.45 17.08
CA GLY A 434 0.40 14.39 17.30
C GLY A 434 -0.44 14.02 16.09
N ASP A 435 -0.30 14.73 14.99
CA ASP A 435 -1.05 14.42 13.77
C ASP A 435 -0.53 13.14 13.11
N ARG A 436 -1.31 12.60 12.20
CA ARG A 436 -0.95 11.38 11.48
C ARG A 436 0.36 11.55 10.72
N HIS A 437 1.02 10.41 10.48
CA HIS A 437 2.23 10.39 9.64
C HIS A 437 1.89 10.89 8.24
N PRO A 438 2.79 11.63 7.59
CA PRO A 438 2.45 12.23 6.28
C PRO A 438 2.33 11.26 5.12
N ALA A 439 2.76 10.01 5.24
CA ALA A 439 2.76 9.08 4.09
C ALA A 439 1.34 8.76 3.63
N GLN A 440 1.06 8.99 2.34
CA GLN A 440 -0.22 8.65 1.72
C GLN A 440 -0.05 7.57 0.66
N THR A 441 0.99 7.68 -0.14
CA THR A 441 1.28 6.76 -1.22
C THR A 441 2.75 6.40 -1.20
N HIS A 442 3.15 5.38 -1.95
CA HIS A 442 4.47 4.80 -1.82
C HIS A 442 5.02 4.32 -3.15
N ALA A 443 6.33 4.44 -3.32
CA ALA A 443 7.06 3.82 -4.41
C ALA A 443 8.42 3.35 -3.91
N TYR A 444 8.85 2.19 -4.40
CA TYR A 444 10.24 1.77 -4.27
C TYR A 444 10.91 2.01 -5.61
N PHE A 445 11.92 2.85 -5.65
CA PHE A 445 12.52 3.28 -6.91
C PHE A 445 13.91 3.81 -6.65
N ALA A 446 14.83 3.58 -7.59
CA ALA A 446 16.22 4.07 -7.46
C ALA A 446 16.88 3.63 -6.16
N GLY A 447 16.48 2.46 -5.65
CA GLY A 447 17.09 1.87 -4.47
C GLY A 447 16.57 2.34 -3.14
N VAL A 448 15.57 3.23 -3.11
CA VAL A 448 15.01 3.74 -1.86
C VAL A 448 13.49 3.74 -1.93
N ASN A 449 12.88 3.91 -0.76
CA ASN A 449 11.44 4.08 -0.65
C ASN A 449 11.09 5.57 -0.67
N PHE A 450 9.98 5.88 -1.33
CA PHE A 450 9.43 7.23 -1.38
C PHE A 450 8.02 7.23 -0.83
N TYR A 451 7.63 8.35 -0.19
CA TYR A 451 6.23 8.59 0.17
C TYR A 451 5.74 9.89 -0.47
N GLY A 452 4.52 9.85 -1.01
CA GLY A 452 3.79 11.05 -1.32
C GLY A 452 3.02 11.53 -0.10
N ASP A 453 3.04 12.83 0.15
CA ASP A 453 2.39 13.44 1.32
C ASP A 453 0.88 13.42 1.16
N PHE A 454 0.14 13.25 2.27
CA PHE A 454 -1.33 13.16 2.20
C PHE A 454 -2.00 14.52 2.03
N GLU A 455 -1.31 15.60 2.32
CA GLU A 455 -1.92 16.92 2.41
C GLU A 455 -1.28 17.93 1.46
N LYS A 456 0.01 17.78 1.20
CA LYS A 456 0.79 18.73 0.41
C LYS A 456 1.41 18.03 -0.79
N ALA A 457 1.78 18.81 -1.80
CA ALA A 457 2.42 18.25 -3.00
C ALA A 457 3.92 18.07 -2.75
N LEU A 458 4.23 17.20 -1.79
CA LEU A 458 5.60 16.88 -1.39
C LEU A 458 5.85 15.39 -1.55
N PHE A 459 7.10 15.07 -1.88
CA PHE A 459 7.53 13.71 -2.15
C PHE A 459 8.80 13.47 -1.36
N TYR A 460 8.77 12.49 -0.46
CA TYR A 460 9.84 12.27 0.52
C TYR A 460 10.60 10.99 0.23
N ILE A 461 11.87 10.98 0.63
CA ILE A 461 12.70 9.79 0.71
C ILE A 461 12.64 9.27 2.14
N VAL A 462 12.48 7.97 2.31
CA VAL A 462 12.39 7.30 3.61
C VAL A 462 13.75 6.72 3.95
N SER A 463 14.24 6.96 5.17
CA SER A 463 15.53 6.40 5.55
C SER A 463 15.62 6.19 7.05
N ASP A 464 16.19 5.06 7.45
CA ASP A 464 16.47 4.79 8.86
C ASP A 464 17.71 5.56 9.35
N GLN A 465 18.43 6.20 8.43
CA GLN A 465 19.55 7.09 8.80
C GLN A 465 19.08 8.50 9.12
N VAL A 466 17.81 8.81 8.86
CA VAL A 466 17.24 10.13 9.10
C VAL A 466 16.37 10.05 10.35
N THR A 467 16.60 10.98 11.28
CA THR A 467 15.93 10.98 12.58
C THR A 467 14.95 12.14 12.75
N THR A 468 14.59 12.78 11.64
CA THR A 468 13.56 13.83 11.64
C THR A 468 12.56 13.52 10.54
N ASN A 469 11.37 14.13 10.62
CA ASN A 469 10.39 14.11 9.55
C ASN A 469 10.51 15.41 8.77
N ASN A 470 11.31 15.37 7.71
CA ASN A 470 11.55 16.55 6.87
C ASN A 470 12.02 17.75 7.71
N GLY A 471 12.98 17.48 8.60
CA GLY A 471 13.56 18.52 9.45
C GLY A 471 12.86 18.72 10.78
N GLU A 472 11.73 18.10 11.00
CA GLU A 472 10.94 18.25 12.23
C GLU A 472 11.26 17.09 13.18
N ARG A 473 11.39 17.42 14.46
CA ARG A 473 11.68 16.40 15.48
C ARG A 473 10.63 15.29 15.48
N ILE A 474 11.04 14.09 15.84
CA ILE A 474 10.14 12.95 16.03
C ILE A 474 10.09 12.62 17.52
N ARG A 475 8.88 12.58 18.07
CA ARG A 475 8.67 12.16 19.45
C ARG A 475 8.63 10.64 19.48
N ARG A 476 9.55 10.03 20.24
CA ARG A 476 9.54 8.58 20.47
C ARG A 476 8.90 8.36 21.83
N MET A 477 7.93 7.45 21.90
CA MET A 477 7.24 7.20 23.16
C MET A 477 6.94 5.73 23.31
N ARG A 478 7.17 5.22 24.52
CA ARG A 478 6.71 3.88 24.88
C ARG A 478 6.01 3.95 26.21
N ILE A 479 4.77 3.48 26.25
CA ILE A 479 4.04 3.25 27.48
C ILE A 479 4.07 1.75 27.72
N GLY A 480 4.67 1.33 28.82
CA GLY A 480 4.87 -0.08 29.11
C GLY A 480 3.68 -0.73 29.76
N ARG A 481 3.83 -2.02 29.98
CA ARG A 481 2.81 -2.80 30.63
C ARG A 481 2.66 -2.40 32.08
N GLN A 482 1.45 -2.38 32.59
CA GLN A 482 1.19 -2.10 33.99
C GLN A 482 1.69 -3.24 34.87
N MET A 483 2.34 -2.88 35.96
CA MET A 483 2.70 -3.84 36.99
C MET A 483 1.91 -3.49 38.25
N SER A 484 1.19 -4.48 38.76
CA SER A 484 0.30 -4.29 39.92
C SER A 484 0.65 -5.29 41.02
N PRO A 485 0.54 -4.90 42.29
CA PRO A 485 0.68 -5.88 43.36
C PRO A 485 -0.57 -6.73 43.48
N GLU A 486 -0.40 -7.92 44.03
CA GLU A 486 -1.57 -8.74 44.34
C GLU A 486 -2.34 -8.15 45.53
N GLY A 487 -3.64 -8.31 45.49
CA GLY A 487 -4.50 -7.83 46.55
C GLY A 487 -4.55 -6.33 46.61
N TYR A 488 -4.82 -5.82 47.79
CA TYR A 488 -5.03 -4.40 48.04
C TYR A 488 -3.77 -3.73 48.57
N LYS A 489 -2.61 -4.16 48.06
CA LYS A 489 -1.30 -3.71 48.53
C LYS A 489 -0.82 -2.53 47.71
N ARG A 490 0.32 -1.98 48.14
CA ARG A 490 0.96 -0.85 47.50
C ARG A 490 2.32 -1.26 46.96
N LEU A 491 2.77 -0.57 45.93
CA LEU A 491 4.14 -0.72 45.39
C LEU A 491 4.93 0.52 45.73
N ARG A 492 6.15 0.32 46.27
CA ARG A 492 7.11 1.41 46.37
C ARG A 492 8.18 1.13 45.34
N ILE A 493 8.41 2.08 44.44
CA ILE A 493 9.39 1.97 43.37
C ILE A 493 10.60 2.78 43.75
N ASP A 494 11.69 2.09 44.08
CA ASP A 494 12.91 2.73 44.52
C ASP A 494 13.77 3.17 43.36
N ARG A 495 13.76 2.40 42.26
CA ARG A 495 14.61 2.68 41.11
C ARG A 495 13.97 2.07 39.87
N TRP A 496 14.03 2.80 38.76
CA TRP A 496 13.64 2.28 37.44
C TRP A 496 14.71 2.67 36.46
N GLN A 497 15.21 1.69 35.68
CA GLN A 497 16.31 1.87 34.75
C GLN A 497 15.89 1.45 33.37
N LEU A 498 16.23 2.28 32.37
CA LEU A 498 15.99 1.97 30.97
C LEU A 498 17.33 1.58 30.34
N ASP A 499 17.36 0.41 29.71
CA ASP A 499 18.56 -0.07 29.03
C ASP A 499 18.49 0.37 27.58
N LEU A 500 19.42 1.19 27.18
CA LEU A 500 19.47 1.78 25.85
C LEU A 500 20.75 1.38 25.14
N LEU A 501 20.71 1.35 23.82
CA LEU A 501 21.95 1.29 23.04
C LEU A 501 22.61 2.65 23.14
N GLN A 502 23.83 2.67 23.64
CA GLN A 502 24.49 3.90 24.04
C GLN A 502 25.81 4.11 23.31
N GLY A 503 26.23 5.36 23.28
CA GLY A 503 27.58 5.74 22.87
C GLY A 503 27.88 5.68 21.40
N ALA A 504 26.93 5.26 20.61
CA ALA A 504 27.20 4.97 19.20
C ALA A 504 26.80 6.06 18.23
N LEU A 505 26.00 7.02 18.67
CA LEU A 505 25.22 7.74 17.67
C LEU A 505 25.23 9.25 17.94
N SER A 506 26.35 9.86 17.61
CA SER A 506 26.52 11.29 17.85
C SER A 506 26.24 12.13 16.62
N THR A 507 25.85 11.54 15.51
CA THR A 507 25.67 12.29 14.28
C THR A 507 24.25 12.15 13.76
N GLY A 508 23.72 13.24 13.24
CA GLY A 508 22.46 13.24 12.52
C GLY A 508 22.73 13.33 11.03
N VAL A 509 21.78 12.84 10.25
CA VAL A 509 21.91 12.78 8.80
C VAL A 509 21.01 13.83 8.19
N LEU A 510 21.56 14.70 7.32
CA LEU A 510 20.85 15.87 6.86
C LEU A 510 20.51 15.93 5.38
N GLY A 511 21.11 15.11 4.56
CA GLY A 511 20.86 15.19 3.12
C GLY A 511 21.62 14.09 2.41
N PHE A 512 21.70 14.18 1.10
CA PHE A 512 22.40 13.16 0.34
C PHE A 512 23.10 13.80 -0.85
N THR A 513 24.09 13.10 -1.36
CA THR A 513 24.82 13.56 -2.53
C THR A 513 24.34 12.83 -3.78
N PRO A 514 24.50 13.45 -4.95
CA PRO A 514 24.06 12.82 -6.18
C PRO A 514 24.72 11.50 -6.49
N ASP A 515 25.95 11.30 -6.06
CA ASP A 515 26.71 10.13 -6.50
C ASP A 515 26.32 8.85 -5.77
N HIS A 516 25.94 8.97 -4.51
CA HIS A 516 25.76 7.80 -3.66
C HIS A 516 24.42 7.78 -2.92
N GLY A 517 23.52 8.66 -3.31
CA GLY A 517 22.24 8.70 -2.63
C GLY A 517 22.41 9.00 -1.16
N LEU A 518 21.87 8.13 -0.34
CA LEU A 518 21.92 8.35 1.10
C LEU A 518 23.28 8.10 1.73
N ASP A 519 24.20 7.49 0.99
CA ASP A 519 25.51 7.16 1.56
C ASP A 519 26.35 8.39 1.90
N ASN A 520 26.14 9.46 1.18
CA ASN A 520 26.96 10.66 1.36
C ASN A 520 26.13 11.81 1.87
N ILE A 521 25.34 11.54 2.85
CA ILE A 521 24.53 12.58 3.43
C ILE A 521 25.37 13.43 4.34
N LEU A 522 25.10 14.71 4.32
CA LEU A 522 25.71 15.63 5.26
C LEU A 522 25.33 15.22 6.67
N THR A 523 26.32 14.93 7.49
CA THR A 523 26.06 14.59 8.88
C THR A 523 26.40 15.78 9.76
N ILE A 524 25.53 16.07 10.70
CA ILE A 524 25.81 17.06 11.72
C ILE A 524 26.15 16.31 12.99
N PRO A 525 27.39 16.45 13.46
CA PRO A 525 27.75 15.82 14.73
C PRO A 525 26.90 16.41 15.85
N TYR A 526 26.44 15.55 16.72
CA TYR A 526 25.89 16.04 17.98
C TYR A 526 26.97 16.77 18.72
N ALA A 527 26.62 17.83 19.45
CA ALA A 527 27.62 18.59 20.19
C ALA A 527 28.42 17.64 21.08
N PRO A 528 29.76 17.79 21.13
CA PRO A 528 30.59 16.78 21.81
C PRO A 528 30.21 16.48 23.25
N ASN A 529 29.70 17.47 23.96
CA ASN A 529 29.32 17.28 25.37
C ASN A 529 27.83 17.17 25.57
N ALA A 530 27.04 17.07 24.50
CA ALA A 530 25.60 16.95 24.62
C ALA A 530 25.24 15.61 25.28
N GLN A 531 24.25 15.65 26.12
CA GLN A 531 23.70 14.44 26.76
C GLN A 531 22.21 14.45 26.49
N PRO A 532 21.77 13.68 25.48
CA PRO A 532 20.35 13.66 25.16
C PRO A 532 19.52 13.24 26.37
N THR A 533 18.39 13.88 26.54
CA THR A 533 17.53 13.68 27.70
C THR A 533 16.45 12.67 27.39
N VAL A 534 16.22 11.75 28.32
CA VAL A 534 15.11 10.80 28.29
C VAL A 534 14.17 11.20 29.41
N TYR A 535 12.88 11.21 29.12
CA TYR A 535 11.86 11.61 30.08
C TYR A 535 11.06 10.39 30.50
N LEU A 536 10.85 10.24 31.82
CA LEU A 536 9.97 9.24 32.38
C LEU A 536 8.82 9.94 33.09
N SER A 537 7.60 9.57 32.78
CA SER A 537 6.47 9.92 33.61
C SER A 537 5.75 8.64 34.00
N VAL A 538 5.07 8.69 35.14
CA VAL A 538 4.52 7.49 35.76
C VAL A 538 3.04 7.69 36.00
N SER A 539 2.26 6.67 35.63
CA SER A 539 0.86 6.63 36.01
C SER A 539 0.69 5.68 37.18
N LYS A 540 -0.09 6.11 38.16
CA LYS A 540 -0.44 5.30 39.32
C LYS A 540 -1.94 5.03 39.39
N ASP A 541 -2.64 5.26 38.27
CA ASP A 541 -4.08 5.05 38.16
C ASP A 541 -4.46 4.24 36.92
N GLY A 542 -3.58 3.34 36.51
CA GLY A 542 -3.87 2.45 35.40
C GLY A 542 -3.74 3.08 34.03
N GLY A 543 -2.94 4.14 33.92
CA GLY A 543 -2.72 4.79 32.64
C GLY A 543 -3.68 5.93 32.34
N GLN A 544 -4.53 6.30 33.31
CA GLN A 544 -5.50 7.37 33.09
C GLN A 544 -4.87 8.74 33.17
N SER A 545 -3.87 8.92 34.05
CA SER A 545 -3.14 10.17 34.15
C SER A 545 -1.68 9.89 34.48
N TYR A 546 -0.82 10.83 34.13
CA TYR A 546 0.62 10.68 34.33
C TYR A 546 1.13 11.89 35.11
N GLY A 547 2.14 11.61 35.95
CA GLY A 547 2.78 12.66 36.72
C GLY A 547 3.74 13.48 35.88
N ASN A 548 4.52 14.30 36.57
CA ASN A 548 5.52 15.16 35.90
C ASN A 548 6.59 14.33 35.22
N ASN A 549 7.17 14.90 34.18
CA ASN A 549 8.31 14.28 33.50
C ASN A 549 9.55 14.34 34.39
N LEU A 550 10.17 13.18 34.57
CA LEU A 550 11.43 13.05 35.29
C LEU A 550 12.53 12.86 34.28
N HIS A 551 13.61 13.62 34.45
CA HIS A 551 14.69 13.66 33.48
C HIS A 551 15.79 12.68 33.82
N ALA A 552 16.38 12.08 32.80
CA ALA A 552 17.63 11.37 32.89
C ALA A 552 18.37 11.52 31.58
N THR A 553 19.67 11.33 31.61
CA THR A 553 20.46 11.48 30.39
C THR A 553 20.73 10.12 29.78
N MET A 554 20.92 10.12 28.48
CA MET A 554 21.30 8.94 27.71
C MET A 554 22.81 8.70 27.74
N GLY A 555 23.59 9.68 28.19
CA GLY A 555 25.02 9.62 28.19
C GLY A 555 25.60 10.38 26.99
N LYS A 556 26.89 10.60 27.05
CA LYS A 556 27.62 11.31 25.99
C LYS A 556 28.03 10.35 24.89
N THR A 557 28.41 10.90 23.76
CA THR A 557 29.03 10.15 22.70
C THR A 557 30.22 9.36 23.23
N GLY A 558 30.27 8.07 22.92
CA GLY A 558 31.36 7.23 23.38
C GLY A 558 31.15 6.59 24.75
N GLU A 559 30.20 7.08 25.51
CA GLU A 559 29.88 6.48 26.81
C GLU A 559 29.01 5.25 26.64
N ARG A 560 29.61 4.09 26.85
CA ARG A 560 28.86 2.85 26.62
C ARG A 560 28.40 2.17 27.89
N THR A 561 28.75 2.74 29.06
CA THR A 561 28.36 2.18 30.35
C THR A 561 27.46 3.11 31.16
N HIS A 562 27.03 4.20 30.57
CA HIS A 562 26.12 5.12 31.23
C HIS A 562 24.79 4.43 31.56
N ARG A 563 24.25 4.70 32.73
CA ARG A 563 22.95 4.16 33.13
C ARG A 563 21.88 5.25 33.07
N THR A 564 20.83 4.99 32.35
CA THR A 564 19.68 5.89 32.30
C THR A 564 18.71 5.43 33.39
N VAL A 565 18.74 6.11 34.52
CA VAL A 565 18.09 5.62 35.72
C VAL A 565 17.37 6.75 36.45
N TRP A 566 16.22 6.43 37.03
CA TRP A 566 15.44 7.32 37.87
C TRP A 566 15.27 6.66 39.23
N ARG A 567 15.42 7.44 40.29
CA ARG A 567 15.37 6.94 41.65
C ARG A 567 14.25 7.61 42.43
N LYS A 568 13.78 6.94 43.47
CA LYS A 568 12.76 7.46 44.39
C LYS A 568 11.51 7.86 43.63
N ILE A 569 11.01 6.90 42.82
CA ILE A 569 9.83 7.16 41.98
C ILE A 569 8.59 7.38 42.85
N GLY A 570 8.47 6.65 43.97
CA GLY A 570 7.36 6.83 44.87
C GLY A 570 6.58 5.57 45.11
N THR A 571 5.40 5.75 45.72
CA THR A 571 4.54 4.66 46.13
C THR A 571 3.19 4.78 45.42
N THR A 572 2.64 3.66 44.95
CA THR A 572 1.31 3.67 44.37
C THR A 572 0.25 3.67 45.44
N PRO A 573 -0.97 4.17 45.14
CA PRO A 573 -2.09 4.00 46.06
C PRO A 573 -2.44 2.52 46.21
N ARG A 574 -3.20 2.21 47.26
CA ARG A 574 -3.60 0.82 47.52
C ARG A 574 -4.33 0.23 46.32
N GLY A 575 -3.93 -0.97 45.94
CA GLY A 575 -4.56 -1.70 44.86
C GLY A 575 -4.29 -1.15 43.47
N GLN A 576 -3.43 -0.14 43.36
CA GLN A 576 -3.11 0.46 42.05
C GLN A 576 -1.75 0.00 41.57
N GLY A 577 -1.58 -0.02 40.26
CA GLY A 577 -0.35 -0.42 39.64
C GLY A 577 0.51 0.75 39.18
N PHE A 578 1.59 0.39 38.54
CA PHE A 578 2.61 1.30 38.05
C PHE A 578 2.68 1.15 36.52
N VAL A 579 2.53 2.28 35.80
CA VAL A 579 2.64 2.30 34.34
C VAL A 579 3.70 3.33 33.96
N PRO A 580 4.81 2.90 33.38
CA PRO A 580 5.86 3.85 32.98
C PRO A 580 5.63 4.35 31.55
N ARG A 581 5.84 5.63 31.33
CA ARG A 581 5.82 6.24 30.01
C ARG A 581 7.16 6.93 29.78
N VAL A 582 7.87 6.48 28.73
CA VAL A 582 9.17 7.02 28.33
C VAL A 582 8.99 7.83 27.07
N GLU A 583 9.57 9.03 27.04
CA GLU A 583 9.56 9.90 25.86
C GLU A 583 10.96 10.37 25.54
N PHE A 584 11.23 10.56 24.25
CA PHE A 584 12.53 10.96 23.75
C PHE A 584 12.31 11.84 22.51
N PHE A 585 13.01 12.97 22.45
CA PHE A 585 12.80 13.95 21.39
C PHE A 585 14.07 14.31 20.61
N SER A 586 15.22 13.81 21.01
CA SER A 586 16.48 14.22 20.37
C SER A 586 16.64 13.56 19.01
N GLU A 587 17.42 14.21 18.16
CA GLU A 587 17.57 13.83 16.75
C GLU A 587 18.71 12.82 16.59
N ILE A 588 18.60 11.71 17.32
CA ILE A 588 19.50 10.58 17.18
C ILE A 588 18.65 9.30 17.27
N PRO A 589 19.16 8.18 16.79
CA PRO A 589 18.43 6.92 16.93
C PRO A 589 18.21 6.56 18.39
N PHE A 590 17.08 5.95 18.67
CA PHE A 590 16.66 5.61 20.02
C PHE A 590 16.30 4.13 20.02
N ILE A 591 17.12 3.32 20.67
CA ILE A 591 16.95 1.87 20.68
C ILE A 591 16.87 1.41 22.13
N ILE A 592 15.73 0.84 22.50
CA ILE A 592 15.46 0.36 23.84
C ILE A 592 15.77 -1.14 23.88
N LEU A 593 16.64 -1.55 24.76
CA LEU A 593 17.03 -2.96 24.91
C LEU A 593 16.31 -3.65 26.03
N GLY A 594 15.68 -2.88 26.93
CA GLY A 594 14.94 -3.45 28.05
C GLY A 594 14.84 -2.47 29.18
N ALA A 595 14.35 -2.95 30.31
CA ALA A 595 14.24 -2.14 31.53
C ALA A 595 14.41 -3.03 32.75
N SER A 596 14.79 -2.41 33.88
CA SER A 596 14.90 -3.12 35.14
C SER A 596 14.50 -2.18 36.27
N TRP A 597 14.13 -2.75 37.40
CA TRP A 597 13.66 -1.93 38.51
C TRP A 597 13.92 -2.61 39.85
N ASN A 598 13.91 -1.75 40.90
CA ASN A 598 13.89 -2.21 42.29
C ASN A 598 12.60 -1.70 42.90
N PHE A 599 11.86 -2.59 43.51
CA PHE A 599 10.57 -2.27 44.10
C PHE A 599 10.34 -3.09 45.35
N GLU A 600 9.40 -2.64 46.14
CA GLU A 600 8.99 -3.35 47.35
C GLU A 600 7.48 -3.31 47.42
N ILE A 601 6.89 -4.46 47.75
CA ILE A 601 5.45 -4.55 47.96
C ILE A 601 5.20 -4.24 49.45
N LEU A 602 4.42 -3.20 49.71
CA LEU A 602 4.13 -2.78 51.05
C LEU A 602 2.84 -3.42 51.51
N PRO A 603 2.73 -3.74 52.80
CA PRO A 603 1.49 -4.34 53.32
C PRO A 603 0.32 -3.38 53.19
N GLU A 604 -0.88 -3.94 53.38
CA GLU A 604 -2.13 -3.19 53.32
C GLU A 604 -2.19 -2.08 54.37
#